data_b12a1054b3c58a494c033aea6e783d06
#
_entry.id   b12a1054b3c58a494c033aea6e783d06
#
_cell.length_a   1.000
_cell.length_b   1.000
_cell.length_c   1.000
_cell.angle_alpha   90.00
_cell.angle_beta   90.00
_cell.angle_gamma   90.00
#
_symmetry.space_group_name_H-M   'P 1'
#
loop_
_entity.id
_entity.type
_entity.pdbx_description
1 polymer ?
#
loop_
_entity_poly.entity_id
_entity_poly.type
_entity_poly.pdbx_seq_one_letter_code
_entity_poly.pdbx_strand_id
1 'polypeptide(L)'
;MFYLSYKYTSINSYNGDHTNWLYLNTADGPCKDQAFRQALAYGIDRQAYMDSYYKLDESDEVMAYVPSSFGNLISKTCGSIVTRKEKLDGLNTYEYSPEKAEQLLDDAGWKVGSDGIREKDGERLSIRFLSIKEKDNMDSMIPILQKDWKEIEIELKANTMEFNTINSTISDDNTLGDWDAGWIGFSNGSPEDTGMNDLLKSKAVDNFPRLSDLQLDADLDAGTYTSNSEQSAQVFKQAMIV
;
A
#
# COMPACT_ATOMS: atom_id res chain seq x y z
N MET A 1 11.46 30.14 16.86
CA MET A 1 12.13 28.99 17.48
C MET A 1 11.62 28.88 18.90
N PHE A 2 10.61 28.06 19.14
CA PHE A 2 10.05 27.87 20.47
C PHE A 2 10.71 26.65 21.10
N TYR A 3 11.58 26.88 22.09
CA TYR A 3 12.05 25.82 22.98
C TYR A 3 10.91 25.45 23.93
N LEU A 4 10.20 24.38 23.65
CA LEU A 4 9.36 23.72 24.64
C LEU A 4 10.29 23.06 25.65
N SER A 5 10.28 23.53 26.89
CA SER A 5 11.01 22.87 27.96
C SER A 5 10.27 21.57 28.29
N TYR A 6 10.87 20.44 27.96
CA TYR A 6 10.33 19.09 28.16
C TYR A 6 10.04 18.71 29.64
N LYS A 7 10.23 19.62 30.57
CA LYS A 7 10.11 19.34 32.00
C LYS A 7 8.69 19.08 32.50
N TYR A 8 7.68 19.41 31.67
CA TYR A 8 6.26 19.29 32.02
C TYR A 8 5.37 18.71 30.91
N THR A 9 5.96 18.19 29.83
CA THR A 9 5.22 17.60 28.73
C THR A 9 5.46 16.09 28.72
N SER A 10 4.40 15.29 28.89
CA SER A 10 4.45 13.86 28.60
C SER A 10 3.96 13.63 27.18
N ILE A 11 4.77 12.92 26.37
CA ILE A 11 4.33 12.45 25.06
C ILE A 11 3.72 11.07 25.27
N ASN A 12 2.43 10.95 25.03
CA ASN A 12 1.73 9.66 25.01
C ASN A 12 1.56 9.26 23.55
N SER A 13 2.11 8.11 23.16
CA SER A 13 1.85 7.50 21.86
C SER A 13 0.82 6.38 22.00
N TYR A 14 -0.05 6.27 21.02
CA TYR A 14 -1.02 5.18 20.90
C TYR A 14 -1.10 4.73 19.44
N ASN A 15 -1.45 3.47 19.23
CA ASN A 15 -1.71 2.97 17.89
C ASN A 15 -3.05 3.55 17.41
N GLY A 16 -3.02 4.25 16.29
CA GLY A 16 -4.21 4.77 15.64
C GLY A 16 -4.95 3.67 14.85
N ASP A 17 -6.18 3.96 14.52
CA ASP A 17 -7.04 3.16 13.66
C ASP A 17 -6.89 3.50 12.18
N HIS A 18 -6.06 4.49 11.86
CA HIS A 18 -5.86 4.99 10.50
C HIS A 18 -4.74 4.24 9.80
N THR A 19 -5.06 3.70 8.63
CA THR A 19 -4.12 3.01 7.76
C THR A 19 -4.03 3.72 6.43
N ASN A 20 -2.81 3.96 5.95
CA ASN A 20 -2.56 4.54 4.65
C ASN A 20 -2.11 3.44 3.68
N TRP A 21 -2.69 3.44 2.51
CA TRP A 21 -2.41 2.45 1.47
C TRP A 21 -1.96 3.08 0.17
N LEU A 22 -0.99 2.44 -0.45
CA LEU A 22 -0.71 2.60 -1.85
C LEU A 22 -1.67 1.68 -2.61
N TYR A 23 -2.65 2.25 -3.31
CA TYR A 23 -3.57 1.48 -4.14
C TYR A 23 -3.11 1.48 -5.60
N LEU A 24 -3.31 0.35 -6.27
CA LEU A 24 -2.88 0.09 -7.63
C LEU A 24 -4.08 -0.26 -8.48
N ASN A 25 -4.23 0.35 -9.65
CA ASN A 25 -5.32 0.09 -10.57
C ASN A 25 -5.14 -1.30 -11.23
N THR A 26 -5.93 -2.28 -10.82
CA THR A 26 -5.84 -3.63 -11.38
C THR A 26 -6.71 -3.83 -12.63
N ALA A 27 -7.51 -2.84 -12.99
CA ALA A 27 -8.42 -2.91 -14.13
C ALA A 27 -7.81 -2.37 -15.43
N ASP A 28 -6.85 -1.45 -15.35
CA ASP A 28 -6.20 -0.86 -16.52
C ASP A 28 -4.70 -0.59 -16.30
N GLY A 29 -3.97 -0.35 -17.38
CA GLY A 29 -2.55 -0.04 -17.36
C GLY A 29 -1.64 -1.19 -16.90
N PRO A 30 -0.37 -0.90 -16.54
CA PRO A 30 0.62 -1.91 -16.19
C PRO A 30 0.32 -2.63 -14.88
N CYS A 31 -0.43 -2.00 -13.97
CA CYS A 31 -0.80 -2.61 -12.68
C CYS A 31 -1.82 -3.75 -12.79
N LYS A 32 -2.32 -4.08 -13.99
CA LYS A 32 -3.08 -5.32 -14.25
C LYS A 32 -2.22 -6.56 -14.02
N ASP A 33 -0.94 -6.48 -14.33
CA ASP A 33 0.00 -7.58 -14.13
C ASP A 33 0.38 -7.71 -12.66
N GLN A 34 0.15 -8.89 -12.07
CA GLN A 34 0.49 -9.16 -10.68
C GLN A 34 2.00 -9.08 -10.43
N ALA A 35 2.82 -9.61 -11.35
CA ALA A 35 4.27 -9.56 -11.22
C ALA A 35 4.76 -8.10 -11.17
N PHE A 36 4.14 -7.23 -11.97
CA PHE A 36 4.42 -5.80 -11.94
C PHE A 36 4.07 -5.17 -10.58
N ARG A 37 2.88 -5.46 -10.02
CA ARG A 37 2.50 -4.95 -8.69
C ARG A 37 3.46 -5.44 -7.59
N GLN A 38 3.90 -6.69 -7.68
CA GLN A 38 4.89 -7.25 -6.76
C GLN A 38 6.26 -6.57 -6.91
N ALA A 39 6.68 -6.27 -8.14
CA ALA A 39 7.91 -5.52 -8.39
C ALA A 39 7.86 -4.12 -7.77
N LEU A 40 6.74 -3.40 -7.91
CA LEU A 40 6.56 -2.10 -7.24
C LEU A 40 6.70 -2.23 -5.72
N ALA A 41 6.15 -3.29 -5.12
CA ALA A 41 6.20 -3.51 -3.68
C ALA A 41 7.62 -3.83 -3.18
N TYR A 42 8.41 -4.61 -3.92
CA TYR A 42 9.83 -4.86 -3.62
C TYR A 42 10.71 -3.64 -3.88
N GLY A 43 10.32 -2.79 -4.83
CA GLY A 43 11.07 -1.61 -5.23
C GLY A 43 10.82 -0.36 -4.36
N ILE A 44 10.16 -0.47 -3.20
CA ILE A 44 9.91 0.65 -2.28
C ILE A 44 10.65 0.45 -0.97
N ASP A 45 11.54 1.39 -0.63
CA ASP A 45 12.14 1.49 0.70
C ASP A 45 11.15 2.15 1.68
N ARG A 46 10.26 1.32 2.25
CA ARG A 46 9.28 1.79 3.23
C ARG A 46 9.92 2.32 4.51
N GLN A 47 11.11 1.82 4.87
CA GLN A 47 11.83 2.32 6.04
C GLN A 47 12.32 3.75 5.80
N ALA A 48 12.84 4.05 4.61
CA ALA A 48 13.23 5.41 4.25
C ALA A 48 12.06 6.40 4.36
N TYR A 49 10.83 5.99 3.97
CA TYR A 49 9.66 6.81 4.17
C TYR A 49 9.32 7.01 5.65
N MET A 50 9.37 5.95 6.47
CA MET A 50 9.12 6.04 7.91
C MET A 50 10.13 6.97 8.58
N ASP A 51 11.40 6.86 8.24
CA ASP A 51 12.47 7.71 8.77
C ASP A 51 12.31 9.17 8.34
N SER A 52 11.87 9.40 7.10
CA SER A 52 11.69 10.76 6.57
C SER A 52 10.49 11.49 7.15
N TYR A 53 9.39 10.80 7.40
CA TYR A 53 8.13 11.45 7.76
C TYR A 53 7.78 11.33 9.25
N TYR A 54 8.06 10.20 9.89
CA TYR A 54 7.65 9.93 11.28
C TYR A 54 8.78 10.08 12.29
N LYS A 55 10.04 10.04 11.87
CA LYS A 55 11.17 10.23 12.77
C LYS A 55 11.38 11.71 13.07
N LEU A 56 11.16 12.10 14.33
CA LEU A 56 11.29 13.49 14.79
C LEU A 56 12.66 13.77 15.37
N ASP A 57 13.34 12.74 15.89
CA ASP A 57 14.66 12.81 16.49
C ASP A 57 15.47 11.57 16.11
N GLU A 58 16.81 11.66 16.13
CA GLU A 58 17.70 10.52 15.80
C GLU A 58 17.54 9.33 16.74
N SER A 59 17.09 9.58 17.97
CA SER A 59 16.79 8.54 18.97
C SER A 59 15.44 7.86 18.78
N ASP A 60 14.59 8.37 17.88
CA ASP A 60 13.28 7.76 17.64
C ASP A 60 13.44 6.43 16.88
N GLU A 61 12.86 5.38 17.42
CA GLU A 61 12.77 4.08 16.76
C GLU A 61 11.43 4.01 16.01
N VAL A 62 11.48 4.24 14.71
CA VAL A 62 10.34 4.03 13.80
C VAL A 62 10.61 2.81 12.93
N MET A 63 9.58 2.03 12.66
CA MET A 63 9.72 0.80 11.90
C MET A 63 8.64 0.68 10.84
N ALA A 64 9.03 0.34 9.62
CA ALA A 64 8.10 0.01 8.56
C ALA A 64 7.38 -1.31 8.86
N TYR A 65 6.07 -1.27 8.79
CA TYR A 65 5.24 -2.45 9.00
C TYR A 65 5.22 -3.37 7.79
N VAL A 66 4.77 -4.61 8.00
CA VAL A 66 4.50 -5.52 6.90
C VAL A 66 3.38 -4.93 6.05
N PRO A 67 3.56 -4.81 4.71
CA PRO A 67 2.50 -4.33 3.85
C PRO A 67 1.35 -5.35 3.87
N SER A 68 0.19 -4.89 4.29
CA SER A 68 -1.01 -5.73 4.38
C SER A 68 -2.24 -4.86 4.35
N SER A 69 -3.18 -5.21 3.50
CA SER A 69 -4.49 -4.58 3.48
C SER A 69 -5.34 -4.94 4.70
N PHE A 70 -5.05 -6.02 5.39
CA PHE A 70 -5.78 -6.50 6.57
C PHE A 70 -5.30 -5.93 7.89
N GLY A 71 -4.18 -5.26 7.90
CA GLY A 71 -3.55 -4.88 9.15
C GLY A 71 -3.73 -3.42 9.48
N ASN A 72 -4.71 -3.07 10.27
CA ASN A 72 -4.53 -1.92 11.12
C ASN A 72 -3.84 -2.34 12.43
N LEU A 73 -3.17 -1.40 13.11
CA LEU A 73 -2.38 -1.67 14.32
C LEU A 73 -3.22 -2.12 15.50
N ILE A 74 -4.53 -1.85 15.48
CA ILE A 74 -5.49 -2.23 16.54
C ILE A 74 -6.20 -3.54 16.24
N SER A 75 -6.01 -4.14 15.06
CA SER A 75 -6.59 -5.44 14.72
C SER A 75 -6.14 -6.51 15.71
N LYS A 76 -7.10 -7.21 16.31
CA LYS A 76 -6.83 -8.34 17.21
C LYS A 76 -6.27 -9.54 16.46
N THR A 77 -6.63 -9.70 15.20
CA THR A 77 -6.26 -10.86 14.37
C THR A 77 -4.90 -10.66 13.71
N CYS A 78 -4.71 -9.52 13.05
CA CYS A 78 -3.59 -9.30 12.13
C CYS A 78 -2.58 -8.27 12.64
N GLY A 79 -2.91 -7.47 13.63
CA GLY A 79 -2.05 -6.40 14.12
C GLY A 79 -0.68 -6.87 14.63
N SER A 80 -0.60 -8.04 15.26
CA SER A 80 0.67 -8.64 15.71
C SER A 80 1.57 -9.05 14.53
N ILE A 81 0.96 -9.51 13.43
CA ILE A 81 1.66 -9.89 12.20
C ILE A 81 2.19 -8.65 11.51
N VAL A 82 1.34 -7.64 11.32
CA VAL A 82 1.70 -6.37 10.67
C VAL A 82 2.83 -5.66 11.40
N THR A 83 2.80 -5.68 12.73
CA THR A 83 3.84 -5.08 13.60
C THR A 83 5.06 -5.99 13.79
N ARG A 84 5.18 -7.10 13.06
CA ARG A 84 6.28 -8.07 13.11
C ARG A 84 6.48 -8.74 14.47
N LYS A 85 5.48 -8.70 15.37
CA LYS A 85 5.50 -9.40 16.67
C LYS A 85 5.15 -10.88 16.53
N GLU A 86 4.41 -11.23 15.49
CA GLU A 86 4.05 -12.59 15.11
C GLU A 86 4.44 -12.83 13.67
N LYS A 87 4.99 -14.00 13.35
CA LYS A 87 5.30 -14.42 11.99
C LYS A 87 4.17 -15.28 11.46
N LEU A 88 3.71 -14.97 10.25
CA LEU A 88 2.75 -15.79 9.51
C LEU A 88 3.48 -16.51 8.37
N ASP A 89 3.52 -17.83 8.42
CA ASP A 89 4.15 -18.63 7.38
C ASP A 89 3.38 -18.50 6.06
N GLY A 90 4.12 -18.31 4.98
CA GLY A 90 3.55 -18.08 3.65
C GLY A 90 3.29 -16.60 3.31
N LEU A 91 3.24 -15.71 4.30
CA LEU A 91 3.08 -14.29 4.03
C LEU A 91 4.34 -13.70 3.39
N ASN A 92 4.18 -13.07 2.23
CA ASN A 92 5.24 -12.29 1.63
C ASN A 92 5.33 -10.92 2.30
N THR A 93 6.47 -10.61 2.91
CA THR A 93 6.69 -9.35 3.63
C THR A 93 7.23 -8.23 2.75
N TYR A 94 7.51 -8.50 1.47
CA TYR A 94 8.01 -7.53 0.49
C TYR A 94 9.14 -6.66 1.06
N GLU A 95 10.18 -7.31 1.58
CA GLU A 95 11.38 -6.58 2.01
C GLU A 95 12.01 -5.87 0.80
N TYR A 96 12.50 -4.64 1.02
CA TYR A 96 13.10 -3.83 -0.04
C TYR A 96 14.21 -4.60 -0.75
N SER A 97 14.05 -4.81 -2.03
CA SER A 97 15.01 -5.52 -2.91
C SER A 97 14.81 -5.11 -4.36
N PRO A 98 15.53 -4.06 -4.82
CA PRO A 98 15.50 -3.65 -6.22
C PRO A 98 15.84 -4.79 -7.18
N GLU A 99 16.80 -5.65 -6.83
CA GLU A 99 17.21 -6.79 -7.67
C GLU A 99 16.06 -7.78 -7.90
N LYS A 100 15.26 -8.01 -6.87
CA LYS A 100 14.07 -8.89 -6.98
C LYS A 100 12.96 -8.24 -7.79
N ALA A 101 12.80 -6.93 -7.66
CA ALA A 101 11.87 -6.16 -8.47
C ALA A 101 12.27 -6.19 -9.96
N GLU A 102 13.54 -5.96 -10.26
CA GLU A 102 14.08 -6.04 -11.63
C GLU A 102 13.87 -7.43 -12.23
N GLN A 103 14.15 -8.51 -11.47
CA GLN A 103 13.93 -9.88 -11.95
C GLN A 103 12.46 -10.12 -12.32
N LEU A 104 11.51 -9.67 -11.48
CA LEU A 104 10.08 -9.81 -11.78
C LEU A 104 9.68 -9.06 -13.05
N LEU A 105 10.23 -7.87 -13.26
CA LEU A 105 9.99 -7.07 -14.46
C LEU A 105 10.58 -7.73 -15.70
N ASP A 106 11.80 -8.28 -15.60
CA ASP A 106 12.45 -9.01 -16.70
C ASP A 106 11.67 -10.25 -17.10
N ASP A 107 11.22 -11.04 -16.12
CA ASP A 107 10.41 -12.25 -16.33
C ASP A 107 9.03 -11.92 -16.92
N ALA A 108 8.45 -10.76 -16.56
CA ALA A 108 7.24 -10.23 -17.16
C ALA A 108 7.43 -9.63 -18.56
N GLY A 109 8.68 -9.57 -19.06
CA GLY A 109 9.01 -9.12 -20.40
C GLY A 109 9.26 -7.61 -20.57
N TRP A 110 9.34 -6.87 -19.46
CA TRP A 110 9.73 -5.46 -19.48
C TRP A 110 11.24 -5.32 -19.71
N LYS A 111 11.66 -4.61 -20.75
CA LYS A 111 13.08 -4.43 -21.11
C LYS A 111 13.49 -2.98 -20.94
N VAL A 112 14.71 -2.75 -20.50
CA VAL A 112 15.26 -1.40 -20.37
C VAL A 112 15.40 -0.76 -21.75
N GLY A 113 14.70 0.35 -21.96
CA GLY A 113 14.76 1.13 -23.17
C GLY A 113 16.01 2.01 -23.27
N SER A 114 16.14 2.69 -24.39
CA SER A 114 17.32 3.54 -24.66
C SER A 114 17.42 4.77 -23.76
N ASP A 115 16.34 5.17 -23.12
CA ASP A 115 16.26 6.29 -22.17
C ASP A 115 16.43 5.86 -20.71
N GLY A 116 16.73 4.56 -20.50
CA GLY A 116 16.92 3.98 -19.16
C GLY A 116 15.63 3.69 -18.42
N ILE A 117 14.47 3.76 -19.08
CA ILE A 117 13.18 3.34 -18.55
C ILE A 117 12.73 2.07 -19.27
N ARG A 118 12.11 1.16 -18.55
CA ARG A 118 11.60 -0.09 -19.12
C ARG A 118 10.48 0.16 -20.13
N GLU A 119 10.41 -0.70 -21.12
CA GLU A 119 9.36 -0.71 -22.14
C GLU A 119 8.95 -2.14 -22.48
N LYS A 120 7.70 -2.29 -22.92
CA LYS A 120 7.15 -3.56 -23.42
C LYS A 120 6.13 -3.27 -24.50
N ASP A 121 6.23 -3.97 -25.63
CA ASP A 121 5.34 -3.82 -26.77
C ASP A 121 5.26 -2.37 -27.32
N GLY A 122 6.33 -1.57 -27.15
CA GLY A 122 6.40 -0.17 -27.54
C GLY A 122 5.81 0.81 -26.53
N GLU A 123 5.33 0.31 -25.41
CA GLU A 123 4.83 1.14 -24.29
C GLU A 123 5.91 1.32 -23.23
N ARG A 124 6.22 2.58 -22.93
CA ARG A 124 7.16 2.98 -21.88
C ARG A 124 6.52 2.84 -20.50
N LEU A 125 7.26 2.27 -19.55
CA LEU A 125 6.78 2.03 -18.19
C LEU A 125 6.78 3.31 -17.37
N SER A 126 5.63 3.95 -17.34
CA SER A 126 5.41 5.20 -16.62
C SER A 126 4.14 5.11 -15.78
N ILE A 127 4.27 5.28 -14.47
CA ILE A 127 3.16 5.22 -13.50
C ILE A 127 2.54 6.60 -13.34
N ARG A 128 1.26 6.72 -13.65
CA ARG A 128 0.44 7.91 -13.39
C ARG A 128 -0.06 7.82 -11.95
N PHE A 129 0.59 8.57 -11.07
CA PHE A 129 0.34 8.53 -9.63
C PHE A 129 -0.55 9.70 -9.20
N LEU A 130 -1.70 9.39 -8.60
CA LEU A 130 -2.58 10.41 -8.04
C LEU A 130 -2.06 10.86 -6.66
N SER A 131 -1.66 12.11 -6.57
CA SER A 131 -1.13 12.75 -5.37
C SER A 131 -2.11 13.79 -4.83
N ILE A 132 -2.38 13.75 -3.52
CA ILE A 132 -3.26 14.71 -2.87
C ILE A 132 -2.49 16.02 -2.64
N LYS A 133 -3.07 17.13 -3.10
CA LYS A 133 -2.51 18.45 -2.90
C LYS A 133 -2.49 18.85 -1.41
N GLU A 134 -1.43 19.57 -1.01
CA GLU A 134 -1.27 20.10 0.35
C GLU A 134 -1.35 19.04 1.46
N LYS A 135 -0.71 17.89 1.22
CA LYS A 135 -0.55 16.82 2.20
C LYS A 135 0.93 16.61 2.51
N ASP A 136 1.35 16.89 3.73
CA ASP A 136 2.75 16.82 4.18
C ASP A 136 3.39 15.45 3.93
N ASN A 137 2.62 14.37 4.07
CA ASN A 137 3.11 13.02 3.80
C ASN A 137 3.41 12.77 2.31
N MET A 138 2.74 13.48 1.39
CA MET A 138 3.04 13.39 -0.05
C MET A 138 4.39 14.03 -0.37
N ASP A 139 4.73 15.13 0.30
CA ASP A 139 6.00 15.84 0.10
C ASP A 139 7.20 14.96 0.47
N SER A 140 7.05 14.07 1.44
CA SER A 140 8.06 13.07 1.79
C SER A 140 8.01 11.83 0.90
N MET A 141 6.81 11.34 0.58
CA MET A 141 6.64 10.05 -0.10
C MET A 141 6.97 10.12 -1.59
N ILE A 142 6.52 11.16 -2.30
CA ILE A 142 6.69 11.25 -3.76
C ILE A 142 8.17 11.20 -4.18
N PRO A 143 9.09 11.97 -3.56
CA PRO A 143 10.51 11.89 -3.90
C PRO A 143 11.12 10.51 -3.65
N ILE A 144 10.69 9.81 -2.60
CA ILE A 144 11.16 8.46 -2.27
C ILE A 144 10.68 7.49 -3.36
N LEU A 145 9.38 7.47 -3.68
CA LEU A 145 8.85 6.62 -4.74
C LEU A 145 9.48 6.91 -6.10
N GLN A 146 9.73 8.18 -6.43
CA GLN A 146 10.40 8.57 -7.69
C GLN A 146 11.84 8.05 -7.74
N LYS A 147 12.57 8.16 -6.63
CA LYS A 147 13.94 7.65 -6.53
C LYS A 147 13.97 6.12 -6.65
N ASP A 148 13.18 5.46 -5.82
CA ASP A 148 13.21 4.01 -5.66
C ASP A 148 12.70 3.29 -6.93
N TRP A 149 11.61 3.75 -7.52
CA TRP A 149 11.11 3.16 -8.76
C TRP A 149 11.98 3.49 -9.97
N LYS A 150 12.68 4.63 -9.95
CA LYS A 150 13.69 4.92 -10.97
C LYS A 150 14.90 3.97 -10.89
N GLU A 151 15.25 3.50 -9.69
CA GLU A 151 16.32 2.50 -9.50
C GLU A 151 15.99 1.17 -10.20
N ILE A 152 14.72 0.83 -10.32
CA ILE A 152 14.23 -0.34 -11.08
C ILE A 152 13.69 0.04 -12.47
N GLU A 153 14.15 1.15 -13.02
CA GLU A 153 13.88 1.70 -14.36
C GLU A 153 12.40 1.97 -14.67
N ILE A 154 11.64 2.40 -13.65
CA ILE A 154 10.24 2.83 -13.77
C ILE A 154 10.17 4.36 -13.58
N GLU A 155 9.41 5.05 -14.44
CA GLU A 155 9.11 6.46 -14.26
C GLU A 155 7.85 6.65 -13.43
N LEU A 156 7.89 7.52 -12.41
CA LEU A 156 6.69 7.96 -11.70
C LEU A 156 6.34 9.40 -12.12
N LYS A 157 5.12 9.59 -12.61
CA LYS A 157 4.52 10.90 -12.90
C LYS A 157 3.46 11.23 -11.86
N ALA A 158 3.80 12.09 -10.92
CA ALA A 158 2.84 12.55 -9.92
C ALA A 158 1.87 13.55 -10.55
N ASN A 159 0.57 13.24 -10.45
CA ASN A 159 -0.53 14.12 -10.83
C ASN A 159 -1.20 14.63 -9.55
N THR A 160 -0.88 15.86 -9.17
CA THR A 160 -1.33 16.44 -7.91
C THR A 160 -2.68 17.13 -8.09
N MET A 161 -3.67 16.69 -7.33
CA MET A 161 -5.05 17.16 -7.41
C MET A 161 -5.65 17.40 -6.03
N GLU A 162 -6.77 18.14 -6.01
CA GLU A 162 -7.63 18.25 -4.82
C GLU A 162 -8.22 16.87 -4.46
N PHE A 163 -8.40 16.60 -3.18
CA PHE A 163 -8.90 15.31 -2.68
C PHE A 163 -10.22 14.89 -3.33
N ASN A 164 -11.18 15.82 -3.46
CA ASN A 164 -12.47 15.51 -4.08
C ASN A 164 -12.34 15.10 -5.57
N THR A 165 -11.39 15.69 -6.29
CA THR A 165 -11.11 15.32 -7.68
C THR A 165 -10.53 13.93 -7.76
N ILE A 166 -9.58 13.60 -6.88
CA ILE A 166 -9.02 12.22 -6.80
C ILE A 166 -10.14 11.22 -6.51
N ASN A 167 -10.96 11.50 -5.49
CA ASN A 167 -12.06 10.61 -5.12
C ASN A 167 -13.04 10.37 -6.28
N SER A 168 -13.39 11.41 -7.00
CA SER A 168 -14.23 11.29 -8.21
C SER A 168 -13.55 10.44 -9.29
N THR A 169 -12.24 10.68 -9.52
CA THR A 169 -11.47 9.95 -10.54
C THR A 169 -11.36 8.46 -10.22
N ILE A 170 -11.03 8.08 -8.99
CA ILE A 170 -10.88 6.66 -8.63
C ILE A 170 -12.20 5.91 -8.52
N SER A 171 -13.31 6.63 -8.34
CA SER A 171 -14.66 6.05 -8.22
C SER A 171 -15.37 5.87 -9.56
N ASP A 172 -14.92 6.51 -10.63
CA ASP A 172 -15.57 6.47 -11.96
C ASP A 172 -14.85 5.47 -12.87
N ASP A 173 -15.59 4.49 -13.37
CA ASP A 173 -15.07 3.49 -14.30
C ASP A 173 -14.66 4.08 -15.66
N ASN A 174 -15.16 5.25 -16.04
CA ASN A 174 -14.77 5.92 -17.27
C ASN A 174 -13.38 6.58 -17.20
N THR A 175 -12.81 6.72 -16.01
CA THR A 175 -11.49 7.31 -15.78
C THR A 175 -10.42 6.28 -15.39
N LEU A 176 -10.70 4.99 -15.49
CA LEU A 176 -9.71 3.92 -15.21
C LEU A 176 -8.45 4.07 -16.05
N GLY A 177 -8.56 4.56 -17.29
CA GLY A 177 -7.41 4.82 -18.15
C GLY A 177 -6.59 6.07 -17.78
N ASP A 178 -6.93 6.83 -16.75
CA ASP A 178 -6.29 8.10 -16.41
C ASP A 178 -5.26 7.98 -15.28
N TRP A 179 -5.22 6.86 -14.55
CA TRP A 179 -4.36 6.64 -13.41
C TRP A 179 -3.92 5.19 -13.25
N ASP A 180 -2.79 4.97 -12.59
CA ASP A 180 -2.23 3.63 -12.33
C ASP A 180 -2.09 3.35 -10.83
N ALA A 181 -1.78 4.37 -10.05
CA ALA A 181 -1.57 4.26 -8.60
C ALA A 181 -1.98 5.54 -7.87
N GLY A 182 -2.15 5.42 -6.57
CA GLY A 182 -2.40 6.57 -5.71
C GLY A 182 -2.28 6.21 -4.25
N TRP A 183 -2.51 7.19 -3.38
CA TRP A 183 -2.41 7.05 -1.94
C TRP A 183 -3.72 7.44 -1.29
N ILE A 184 -4.23 6.60 -0.41
CA ILE A 184 -5.45 6.88 0.35
C ILE A 184 -5.33 6.35 1.77
N GLY A 185 -5.96 7.03 2.71
CA GLY A 185 -6.06 6.61 4.10
C GLY A 185 -7.49 6.27 4.48
N PHE A 186 -7.64 5.21 5.26
CA PHE A 186 -8.91 4.82 5.87
C PHE A 186 -8.76 4.68 7.37
N SER A 187 -9.83 5.03 8.10
CA SER A 187 -9.95 4.76 9.52
C SER A 187 -10.89 3.58 9.73
N ASN A 188 -10.34 2.51 10.30
CA ASN A 188 -11.14 1.37 10.75
C ASN A 188 -11.47 1.57 12.22
N GLY A 189 -12.68 2.01 12.51
CA GLY A 189 -13.14 2.26 13.88
C GLY A 189 -13.36 1.01 14.73
N SER A 190 -13.09 -0.18 14.19
CA SER A 190 -13.25 -1.47 14.87
C SER A 190 -11.93 -2.22 14.98
N PRO A 191 -11.59 -2.82 16.12
CA PRO A 191 -10.50 -3.77 16.24
C PRO A 191 -10.76 -5.12 15.54
N GLU A 192 -11.95 -5.34 15.06
CA GLU A 192 -12.34 -6.46 14.21
C GLU A 192 -12.12 -6.07 12.74
N ASP A 193 -11.56 -6.94 11.92
CA ASP A 193 -11.15 -6.62 10.53
C ASP A 193 -12.31 -6.64 9.51
N THR A 194 -13.52 -6.45 9.96
CA THR A 194 -14.73 -6.55 9.14
C THR A 194 -14.84 -5.45 8.07
N GLY A 195 -14.13 -4.33 8.22
CA GLY A 195 -14.11 -3.23 7.24
C GLY A 195 -13.44 -3.60 5.91
N MET A 196 -12.70 -4.69 5.86
CA MET A 196 -12.01 -5.14 4.64
C MET A 196 -12.98 -5.59 3.55
N ASN A 197 -14.20 -6.03 3.90
CA ASN A 197 -15.22 -6.38 2.92
C ASN A 197 -15.56 -5.20 1.98
N ASP A 198 -15.63 -3.99 2.51
CA ASP A 198 -15.99 -2.79 1.75
C ASP A 198 -14.86 -2.31 0.83
N LEU A 199 -13.63 -2.75 1.11
CA LEU A 199 -12.41 -2.32 0.41
C LEU A 199 -11.87 -3.37 -0.56
N LEU A 200 -11.96 -4.65 -0.22
CA LEU A 200 -11.24 -5.71 -0.93
C LEU A 200 -12.14 -6.67 -1.71
N LYS A 201 -13.42 -6.81 -1.36
CA LYS A 201 -14.31 -7.68 -2.14
C LYS A 201 -14.49 -7.15 -3.56
N SER A 202 -14.57 -8.05 -4.51
CA SER A 202 -14.56 -7.77 -5.95
C SER A 202 -15.61 -6.74 -6.43
N LYS A 203 -16.69 -6.54 -5.68
CA LYS A 203 -17.76 -5.58 -6.03
C LYS A 203 -18.02 -4.56 -4.92
N ALA A 204 -17.08 -4.44 -3.98
CA ALA A 204 -17.22 -3.50 -2.90
C ALA A 204 -17.14 -2.05 -3.39
N VAL A 205 -17.88 -1.17 -2.73
CA VAL A 205 -18.02 0.24 -3.14
C VAL A 205 -16.69 1.01 -3.06
N ASP A 206 -15.84 0.66 -2.10
CA ASP A 206 -14.53 1.29 -1.88
C ASP A 206 -13.37 0.47 -2.45
N ASN A 207 -13.66 -0.55 -3.26
CA ASN A 207 -12.64 -1.29 -4.01
C ASN A 207 -12.15 -0.45 -5.20
N PHE A 208 -11.49 0.67 -4.91
CA PHE A 208 -10.91 1.57 -5.93
C PHE A 208 -9.88 0.88 -6.83
N PRO A 209 -9.06 -0.06 -6.34
CA PRO A 209 -8.19 -0.88 -7.19
C PRO A 209 -8.91 -1.70 -8.27
N ARG A 210 -10.20 -1.95 -8.12
CA ARG A 210 -10.98 -2.90 -8.96
C ARG A 210 -10.42 -4.33 -8.87
N LEU A 211 -9.85 -4.69 -7.70
CA LEU A 211 -9.40 -6.05 -7.45
C LEU A 211 -10.57 -7.02 -7.59
N SER A 212 -10.33 -8.15 -8.26
CA SER A 212 -11.33 -9.21 -8.42
C SER A 212 -10.64 -10.55 -8.20
N ASP A 213 -10.90 -11.14 -7.04
CA ASP A 213 -10.36 -12.43 -6.63
C ASP A 213 -11.43 -13.24 -5.89
N LEU A 214 -11.85 -14.36 -6.49
CA LEU A 214 -12.91 -15.19 -5.94
C LEU A 214 -12.52 -15.94 -4.67
N GLN A 215 -11.22 -16.25 -4.50
CA GLN A 215 -10.75 -16.89 -3.28
C GLN A 215 -10.75 -15.89 -2.13
N LEU A 216 -10.26 -14.69 -2.38
CA LEU A 216 -10.31 -13.61 -1.40
C LEU A 216 -11.75 -13.27 -1.00
N ASP A 217 -12.66 -13.17 -1.95
CA ASP A 217 -14.10 -12.95 -1.68
C ASP A 217 -14.68 -14.02 -0.75
N ALA A 218 -14.35 -15.30 -1.02
CA ALA A 218 -14.81 -16.41 -0.21
C ALA A 218 -14.22 -16.42 1.21
N ASP A 219 -12.93 -16.09 1.34
CA ASP A 219 -12.22 -16.01 2.63
C ASP A 219 -12.77 -14.85 3.47
N LEU A 220 -13.02 -13.69 2.86
CA LEU A 220 -13.64 -12.54 3.52
C LEU A 220 -15.04 -12.87 4.05
N ASP A 221 -15.87 -13.55 3.25
CA ASP A 221 -17.19 -14.00 3.67
C ASP A 221 -17.09 -15.02 4.80
N ALA A 222 -16.23 -16.02 4.67
CA ALA A 222 -16.05 -17.04 5.68
C ALA A 222 -15.55 -16.46 7.02
N GLY A 223 -14.60 -15.53 6.97
CA GLY A 223 -14.10 -14.83 8.16
C GLY A 223 -15.17 -13.96 8.84
N THR A 224 -15.99 -13.29 8.03
CA THR A 224 -17.02 -12.36 8.54
C THR A 224 -18.22 -13.09 9.14
N TYR A 225 -18.69 -14.15 8.48
CA TYR A 225 -19.96 -14.79 8.85
C TYR A 225 -19.82 -16.00 9.77
N THR A 226 -18.58 -16.39 10.13
CA THR A 226 -18.43 -17.44 11.15
C THR A 226 -18.69 -16.91 12.56
N SER A 227 -19.44 -17.65 13.36
CA SER A 227 -19.71 -17.29 14.75
C SER A 227 -18.57 -17.65 15.73
N ASN A 228 -17.61 -18.42 15.26
CA ASN A 228 -16.44 -18.82 16.05
C ASN A 228 -15.29 -17.85 15.79
N SER A 229 -14.94 -17.03 16.80
CA SER A 229 -13.92 -15.99 16.67
C SER A 229 -12.51 -16.53 16.37
N GLU A 230 -12.18 -17.72 16.87
CA GLU A 230 -10.88 -18.34 16.60
C GLU A 230 -10.81 -18.83 15.13
N GLN A 231 -11.89 -19.40 14.65
CA GLN A 231 -12.01 -19.80 13.24
C GLN A 231 -12.01 -18.58 12.32
N SER A 232 -12.70 -17.51 12.68
CA SER A 232 -12.68 -16.23 11.95
C SER A 232 -11.25 -15.71 11.83
N ALA A 233 -10.50 -15.67 12.93
CA ALA A 233 -9.12 -15.22 12.94
C ALA A 233 -8.22 -16.07 12.02
N GLN A 234 -8.39 -17.39 11.99
CA GLN A 234 -7.63 -18.27 11.08
C GLN A 234 -7.93 -17.97 9.61
N VAL A 235 -9.19 -17.73 9.26
CA VAL A 235 -9.59 -17.41 7.89
C VAL A 235 -9.02 -16.05 7.47
N PHE A 236 -9.07 -15.01 8.32
CA PHE A 236 -8.47 -13.72 7.99
C PHE A 236 -6.95 -13.80 7.86
N LYS A 237 -6.26 -14.61 8.68
CA LYS A 237 -4.82 -14.87 8.49
C LYS A 237 -4.54 -15.56 7.15
N GLN A 238 -5.40 -16.49 6.72
CA GLN A 238 -5.27 -17.12 5.42
C GLN A 238 -5.49 -16.10 4.28
N ALA A 239 -6.48 -15.23 4.39
CA ALA A 239 -6.73 -14.16 3.42
C ALA A 239 -5.57 -13.16 3.28
N MET A 240 -4.72 -12.99 4.31
CA MET A 240 -3.50 -12.16 4.20
C MET A 240 -2.45 -12.74 3.23
N ILE A 241 -2.51 -14.05 2.93
CA ILE A 241 -1.51 -14.76 2.12
C ILE A 241 -1.91 -14.75 0.63
N VAL A 242 -3.20 -14.61 0.33
CA VAL A 242 -3.74 -14.52 -1.03
C VAL A 242 -3.34 -13.21 -1.69
#